data_9afd8cd72df563d9ab141b4d1d7b459b
#
_entry.id   9afd8cd72df563d9ab141b4d1d7b459b
#
_cell.length_a   1.000
_cell.length_b   1.000
_cell.length_c   1.000
_cell.angle_alpha   90.00
_cell.angle_beta   90.00
_cell.angle_gamma   90.00
#
_symmetry.space_group_name_H-M   'P 1'
#
loop_
_entity.id
_entity.type
_entity.pdbx_description
1 polymer ?
#
loop_
_entity_poly.entity_id
_entity_poly.type
_entity_poly.pdbx_seq_one_letter_code
_entity_poly.pdbx_strand_id
1 'polypeptide(L)'
;DVSNEQGLLKSWPSGGPKKEWMANDAGLGYAGFSVANGALYTMGAFGGKEKLIAYRAVSSTSSNKKVWELEVGELLTNGWGDGPRTTPTISNGRVYALGGKGNLVCADARTGKKIWDVHMVKDLGGKVPGWGYTESVLVDEGRVICTPGGSSGALTALDAKTGNVLWRSKEFTDPAQY
;
A
#
# COMPACT_ATOMS: atom_id res chain seq x y z
N ASP A 1 -0.91 -4.50 17.32
CA ASP A 1 -0.95 -3.02 17.29
C ASP A 1 -1.24 -2.50 18.69
N VAL A 2 -0.53 -1.44 19.06
CA VAL A 2 -0.69 -0.77 20.36
C VAL A 2 -1.02 0.69 20.12
N SER A 3 -2.07 1.20 20.77
CA SER A 3 -2.40 2.62 20.76
C SER A 3 -2.20 3.20 22.15
N ASN A 4 -1.57 4.38 22.22
CA ASN A 4 -1.42 5.16 23.45
C ASN A 4 -2.49 6.25 23.57
N GLU A 5 -3.51 6.26 22.70
CA GLU A 5 -4.59 7.22 22.72
C GLU A 5 -5.39 7.12 24.01
N GLN A 6 -5.75 8.28 24.58
CA GLN A 6 -6.57 8.38 25.77
C GLN A 6 -7.83 9.18 25.47
N GLY A 7 -8.87 9.01 26.34
CA GLY A 7 -10.12 9.75 26.19
C GLY A 7 -11.01 9.25 25.05
N LEU A 8 -10.79 8.02 24.56
CA LEU A 8 -11.64 7.44 23.54
C LEU A 8 -13.08 7.28 24.07
N LEU A 9 -14.05 7.50 23.17
CA LEU A 9 -15.46 7.32 23.48
C LEU A 9 -15.76 5.87 23.84
N LYS A 10 -16.49 5.64 24.93
CA LYS A 10 -16.98 4.30 25.31
C LYS A 10 -18.16 3.84 24.46
N SER A 11 -18.89 4.76 23.84
CA SER A 11 -20.01 4.51 22.94
C SER A 11 -20.13 5.65 21.94
N TRP A 12 -20.66 5.36 20.77
CA TRP A 12 -20.97 6.37 19.77
C TRP A 12 -22.21 7.17 20.19
N PRO A 13 -22.32 8.47 19.79
CA PRO A 13 -23.57 9.21 19.87
C PRO A 13 -24.71 8.47 19.14
N SER A 14 -25.97 8.76 19.48
CA SER A 14 -27.14 8.06 18.93
C SER A 14 -27.22 8.10 17.39
N GLY A 15 -26.61 9.09 16.73
CA GLY A 15 -26.51 9.21 15.26
C GLY A 15 -25.23 8.61 14.66
N GLY A 16 -24.42 7.91 15.45
CA GLY A 16 -23.09 7.43 15.03
C GLY A 16 -22.03 8.53 15.05
N PRO A 17 -20.80 8.25 14.58
CA PRO A 17 -19.74 9.25 14.47
C PRO A 17 -20.11 10.30 13.41
N LYS A 18 -19.76 11.56 13.68
CA LYS A 18 -19.92 12.65 12.73
C LYS A 18 -19.05 12.38 11.49
N LYS A 19 -19.67 12.41 10.31
CA LYS A 19 -18.92 12.36 9.06
C LYS A 19 -18.26 13.72 8.80
N GLU A 20 -16.93 13.78 8.83
CA GLU A 20 -16.18 15.01 8.57
C GLU A 20 -16.03 15.25 7.06
N TRP A 21 -15.79 14.21 6.28
CA TRP A 21 -15.65 14.29 4.83
C TRP A 21 -15.78 12.92 4.14
N MET A 22 -15.82 12.93 2.81
CA MET A 22 -15.85 11.75 1.98
C MET A 22 -15.17 12.03 0.64
N ALA A 23 -14.33 11.11 0.16
CA ALA A 23 -13.81 11.08 -1.20
C ALA A 23 -14.56 10.00 -1.99
N ASN A 24 -15.05 10.34 -3.19
CA ASN A 24 -15.80 9.43 -4.07
C ASN A 24 -14.97 9.03 -5.31
N ASP A 25 -13.70 9.42 -5.35
CA ASP A 25 -12.81 9.30 -6.49
C ASP A 25 -11.56 8.46 -6.17
N ALA A 26 -11.71 7.47 -5.27
CA ALA A 26 -10.63 6.55 -4.91
C ALA A 26 -10.49 5.35 -5.86
N GLY A 27 -11.42 5.15 -6.81
CA GLY A 27 -11.39 4.06 -7.78
C GLY A 27 -11.88 2.72 -7.23
N LEU A 28 -11.67 1.67 -8.01
CA LEU A 28 -12.00 0.29 -7.62
C LEU A 28 -10.89 -0.31 -6.75
N GLY A 29 -11.23 -1.22 -5.85
CA GLY A 29 -10.28 -1.98 -5.06
C GLY A 29 -10.70 -2.23 -3.62
N TYR A 30 -9.83 -2.89 -2.88
CA TYR A 30 -10.04 -3.30 -1.49
C TYR A 30 -8.91 -2.82 -0.58
N ALA A 31 -8.14 -1.85 -1.05
CA ALA A 31 -7.02 -1.30 -0.28
C ALA A 31 -7.49 -0.62 1.00
N GLY A 32 -6.76 -0.82 2.08
CA GLY A 32 -6.88 0.01 3.26
C GLY A 32 -6.26 1.40 3.04
N PHE A 33 -6.17 2.18 4.11
CA PHE A 33 -5.55 3.49 4.05
C PHE A 33 -4.59 3.70 5.23
N SER A 34 -3.61 4.55 5.02
CA SER A 34 -2.69 5.03 6.07
C SER A 34 -2.76 6.54 6.17
N VAL A 35 -2.60 7.06 7.38
CA VAL A 35 -2.60 8.51 7.63
C VAL A 35 -1.27 8.92 8.24
N ALA A 36 -0.62 9.90 7.64
CA ALA A 36 0.62 10.48 8.16
C ALA A 36 0.74 11.94 7.71
N ASN A 37 1.26 12.79 8.60
CA ASN A 37 1.58 14.20 8.31
C ASN A 37 0.43 14.98 7.65
N GLY A 38 -0.81 14.74 8.08
CA GLY A 38 -2.00 15.41 7.55
C GLY A 38 -2.44 14.96 6.15
N ALA A 39 -1.91 13.85 5.66
CA ALA A 39 -2.33 13.20 4.41
C ALA A 39 -2.83 11.78 4.66
N LEU A 40 -3.80 11.35 3.85
CA LEU A 40 -4.31 9.98 3.77
C LEU A 40 -3.81 9.36 2.46
N TYR A 41 -3.27 8.15 2.55
CA TYR A 41 -2.75 7.39 1.42
C TYR A 41 -3.55 6.11 1.26
N THR A 42 -4.00 5.83 0.06
CA THR A 42 -4.72 4.59 -0.30
C THR A 42 -4.38 4.19 -1.73
N MET A 43 -4.90 3.06 -2.17
CA MET A 43 -4.81 2.63 -3.56
C MET A 43 -6.18 2.45 -4.17
N GLY A 44 -6.26 2.61 -5.48
CA GLY A 44 -7.46 2.34 -6.26
C GLY A 44 -7.14 2.14 -7.73
N ALA A 45 -8.07 1.57 -8.48
CA ALA A 45 -7.89 1.29 -9.89
C ALA A 45 -8.78 2.16 -10.78
N PHE A 46 -8.19 2.64 -11.87
CA PHE A 46 -8.84 3.48 -12.88
C PHE A 46 -8.30 3.13 -14.27
N GLY A 47 -9.17 2.96 -15.25
CA GLY A 47 -8.79 2.77 -16.64
C GLY A 47 -7.83 1.60 -16.88
N GLY A 48 -7.99 0.50 -16.13
CA GLY A 48 -7.12 -0.68 -16.26
C GLY A 48 -5.79 -0.59 -15.51
N LYS A 49 -5.59 0.44 -14.69
CA LYS A 49 -4.35 0.65 -13.90
C LYS A 49 -4.63 0.80 -12.42
N GLU A 50 -3.75 0.26 -11.60
CA GLU A 50 -3.73 0.49 -10.15
C GLU A 50 -2.87 1.71 -9.83
N LYS A 51 -3.37 2.58 -8.96
CA LYS A 51 -2.72 3.82 -8.57
C LYS A 51 -2.63 3.96 -7.06
N LEU A 52 -1.52 4.50 -6.59
CA LEU A 52 -1.36 5.04 -5.25
C LEU A 52 -1.87 6.49 -5.25
N ILE A 53 -2.68 6.84 -4.25
CA ILE A 53 -3.40 8.11 -4.20
C ILE A 53 -3.17 8.76 -2.84
N ALA A 54 -2.91 10.06 -2.83
CA ALA A 54 -2.86 10.85 -1.61
C ALA A 54 -3.97 11.89 -1.58
N TYR A 55 -4.65 11.96 -0.44
CA TYR A 55 -5.65 12.98 -0.12
C TYR A 55 -5.17 13.82 1.06
N ARG A 56 -5.60 15.07 1.12
CA ARG A 56 -5.40 15.90 2.33
C ARG A 56 -6.36 15.43 3.43
N ALA A 57 -5.82 14.99 4.56
CA ALA A 57 -6.59 14.51 5.71
C ALA A 57 -6.82 15.66 6.71
N VAL A 58 -7.47 16.74 6.30
CA VAL A 58 -7.79 17.86 7.19
C VAL A 58 -9.29 18.09 7.23
N SER A 59 -9.81 18.26 8.45
CA SER A 59 -11.17 18.71 8.70
C SER A 59 -11.28 20.16 8.24
N SER A 60 -11.76 20.40 7.04
CA SER A 60 -12.19 21.72 6.59
C SER A 60 -13.38 21.55 5.65
N THR A 61 -14.24 22.56 5.64
CA THR A 61 -15.48 22.64 4.87
C THR A 61 -15.32 22.59 3.34
N SER A 62 -14.11 22.44 2.85
CA SER A 62 -13.79 22.25 1.44
C SER A 62 -13.53 20.77 1.13
N SER A 63 -14.13 20.29 0.05
CA SER A 63 -13.95 18.93 -0.49
C SER A 63 -12.50 18.47 -0.39
N ASN A 64 -12.28 17.26 0.14
CA ASN A 64 -10.95 16.67 0.20
C ASN A 64 -10.39 16.53 -1.20
N LYS A 65 -9.39 17.33 -1.47
CA LYS A 65 -8.76 17.32 -2.76
C LYS A 65 -7.69 16.23 -2.76
N LYS A 66 -7.75 15.39 -3.78
CA LYS A 66 -6.62 14.56 -4.17
C LYS A 66 -5.40 15.48 -4.34
N VAL A 67 -4.31 15.12 -3.66
CA VAL A 67 -3.05 15.91 -3.69
C VAL A 67 -2.22 15.46 -4.88
N TRP A 68 -2.09 14.14 -5.04
CA TRP A 68 -1.39 13.52 -6.16
C TRP A 68 -1.84 12.06 -6.34
N GLU A 69 -1.54 11.51 -7.49
CA GLU A 69 -1.66 10.08 -7.78
C GLU A 69 -0.43 9.58 -8.53
N LEU A 70 -0.08 8.32 -8.34
CA LEU A 70 1.04 7.65 -9.00
C LEU A 70 0.56 6.29 -9.53
N GLU A 71 0.81 6.00 -10.80
CA GLU A 71 0.58 4.67 -11.35
C GLU A 71 1.52 3.65 -10.71
N VAL A 72 0.96 2.54 -10.21
CA VAL A 72 1.67 1.44 -9.60
C VAL A 72 1.84 0.30 -10.60
N GLY A 73 0.78 -0.08 -11.31
CA GLY A 73 0.83 -1.16 -12.27
C GLY A 73 -0.50 -1.47 -12.94
N GLU A 74 -0.56 -2.60 -13.63
CA GLU A 74 -1.75 -3.09 -14.30
C GLU A 74 -2.81 -3.54 -13.29
N LEU A 75 -4.08 -3.30 -13.62
CA LEU A 75 -5.23 -3.74 -12.85
C LEU A 75 -5.16 -5.26 -12.60
N LEU A 76 -5.21 -5.69 -11.36
CA LEU A 76 -5.52 -7.06 -11.01
C LEU A 76 -6.99 -7.31 -11.27
N THR A 77 -7.30 -8.28 -12.11
CA THR A 77 -8.67 -8.79 -12.32
C THR A 77 -8.83 -10.12 -11.61
N ASN A 78 -9.94 -10.27 -10.86
CA ASN A 78 -10.19 -11.48 -10.09
C ASN A 78 -11.70 -11.70 -9.97
N GLY A 79 -12.16 -12.95 -10.02
CA GLY A 79 -13.58 -13.30 -9.92
C GLY A 79 -14.28 -12.86 -8.62
N TRP A 80 -13.51 -12.49 -7.60
CA TRP A 80 -14.00 -11.97 -6.31
C TRP A 80 -13.94 -10.43 -6.22
N GLY A 81 -13.46 -9.77 -7.27
CA GLY A 81 -13.40 -8.32 -7.38
C GLY A 81 -12.03 -7.85 -7.86
N ASP A 82 -12.04 -6.76 -8.62
CA ASP A 82 -10.85 -6.18 -9.25
C ASP A 82 -10.16 -5.14 -8.37
N GLY A 83 -8.89 -4.88 -8.63
CA GLY A 83 -8.12 -3.78 -8.07
C GLY A 83 -7.20 -4.15 -6.90
N PRO A 84 -6.46 -3.14 -6.38
CA PRO A 84 -5.46 -3.34 -5.34
C PRO A 84 -6.08 -3.73 -4.00
N ARG A 85 -5.32 -4.47 -3.20
CA ARG A 85 -5.77 -5.03 -1.91
C ARG A 85 -4.87 -4.64 -0.74
N THR A 86 -3.74 -4.01 -1.01
CA THR A 86 -2.72 -3.70 -0.02
C THR A 86 -2.94 -2.33 0.60
N THR A 87 -2.51 -2.13 1.83
CA THR A 87 -2.48 -0.82 2.47
C THR A 87 -1.10 -0.18 2.26
N PRO A 88 -1.01 1.07 1.77
CA PRO A 88 0.27 1.75 1.66
C PRO A 88 0.98 1.88 3.01
N THR A 89 2.29 1.62 3.06
CA THR A 89 3.11 1.78 4.26
C THR A 89 3.89 3.09 4.19
N ILE A 90 3.85 3.90 5.26
CA ILE A 90 4.54 5.18 5.34
C ILE A 90 5.72 5.07 6.31
N SER A 91 6.91 5.46 5.86
CA SER A 91 8.10 5.54 6.72
C SER A 91 9.06 6.61 6.21
N ASN A 92 9.58 7.43 7.12
CA ASN A 92 10.63 8.41 6.85
C ASN A 92 10.38 9.29 5.61
N GLY A 93 9.14 9.83 5.47
CA GLY A 93 8.77 10.70 4.36
C GLY A 93 8.57 9.98 3.01
N ARG A 94 8.57 8.66 3.01
CA ARG A 94 8.30 7.81 1.85
C ARG A 94 7.03 7.01 2.04
N VAL A 95 6.41 6.66 0.92
CA VAL A 95 5.27 5.75 0.85
C VAL A 95 5.62 4.57 -0.05
N TYR A 96 5.30 3.39 0.43
CA TYR A 96 5.51 2.10 -0.25
C TYR A 96 4.15 1.49 -0.55
N ALA A 97 3.93 1.10 -1.79
CA ALA A 97 2.65 0.52 -2.22
C ALA A 97 2.89 -0.67 -3.15
N LEU A 98 2.21 -1.76 -2.88
CA LEU A 98 2.27 -3.00 -3.65
C LEU A 98 0.98 -3.20 -4.42
N GLY A 99 1.06 -3.24 -5.75
CA GLY A 99 -0.07 -3.58 -6.61
C GLY A 99 -0.37 -5.08 -6.63
N GLY A 100 -1.61 -5.44 -6.94
CA GLY A 100 -2.07 -6.83 -6.92
C GLY A 100 -1.31 -7.77 -7.85
N LYS A 101 -0.72 -7.28 -8.93
CA LYS A 101 0.15 -8.06 -9.84
C LYS A 101 1.62 -8.06 -9.45
N GLY A 102 1.99 -7.44 -8.31
CA GLY A 102 3.35 -7.50 -7.77
C GLY A 102 4.24 -6.30 -8.11
N ASN A 103 3.71 -5.20 -8.58
CA ASN A 103 4.47 -3.96 -8.70
C ASN A 103 4.59 -3.29 -7.33
N LEU A 104 5.77 -3.29 -6.74
CA LEU A 104 6.09 -2.57 -5.51
C LEU A 104 6.77 -1.25 -5.87
N VAL A 105 6.18 -0.14 -5.45
CA VAL A 105 6.73 1.20 -5.69
C VAL A 105 7.08 1.88 -4.38
N CYS A 106 8.12 2.70 -4.41
CA CYS A 106 8.45 3.67 -3.38
C CYS A 106 8.36 5.07 -3.98
N ALA A 107 7.66 5.96 -3.31
CA ALA A 107 7.53 7.36 -3.71
C ALA A 107 7.78 8.31 -2.55
N ASP A 108 8.13 9.56 -2.87
CA ASP A 108 8.12 10.66 -1.91
C ASP A 108 6.68 10.91 -1.45
N ALA A 109 6.43 10.81 -0.16
CA ALA A 109 5.07 10.88 0.39
C ALA A 109 4.40 12.24 0.19
N ARG A 110 5.17 13.33 0.12
CA ARG A 110 4.64 14.68 -0.05
C ARG A 110 4.28 15.00 -1.51
N THR A 111 5.07 14.50 -2.46
CA THR A 111 4.97 14.89 -3.88
C THR A 111 4.42 13.81 -4.81
N GLY A 112 4.43 12.55 -4.37
CA GLY A 112 4.09 11.40 -5.22
C GLY A 112 5.17 11.03 -6.25
N LYS A 113 6.33 11.71 -6.24
CA LYS A 113 7.42 11.40 -7.16
C LYS A 113 7.98 10.01 -6.88
N LYS A 114 7.93 9.12 -7.87
CA LYS A 114 8.52 7.79 -7.77
C LYS A 114 10.02 7.87 -7.52
N ILE A 115 10.51 7.12 -6.53
CA ILE A 115 11.92 7.01 -6.16
C ILE A 115 12.51 5.75 -6.78
N TRP A 116 11.85 4.60 -6.59
CA TRP A 116 12.20 3.32 -7.18
C TRP A 116 10.96 2.43 -7.33
N ASP A 117 11.07 1.40 -8.12
CA ASP A 117 10.10 0.30 -8.22
C ASP A 117 10.81 -1.04 -8.41
N VAL A 118 10.15 -2.11 -7.95
CA VAL A 118 10.60 -3.51 -8.05
C VAL A 118 9.39 -4.37 -8.33
N HIS A 119 9.52 -5.35 -9.19
CA HIS A 119 8.43 -6.25 -9.52
C HIS A 119 8.63 -7.61 -8.83
N MET A 120 7.71 -7.98 -7.93
CA MET A 120 7.79 -9.23 -7.15
C MET A 120 8.05 -10.47 -8.00
N VAL A 121 7.45 -10.54 -9.20
CA VAL A 121 7.62 -11.68 -10.10
C VAL A 121 8.88 -11.55 -10.97
N LYS A 122 9.00 -10.44 -11.71
CA LYS A 122 10.07 -10.29 -12.72
C LYS A 122 11.44 -10.15 -12.09
N ASP A 123 11.55 -9.37 -11.01
CA ASP A 123 12.83 -9.01 -10.40
C ASP A 123 13.16 -9.90 -9.19
N LEU A 124 12.13 -10.39 -8.49
CA LEU A 124 12.32 -11.17 -7.28
C LEU A 124 12.02 -12.67 -7.44
N GLY A 125 11.52 -13.10 -8.60
CA GLY A 125 11.28 -14.51 -8.90
C GLY A 125 10.03 -15.10 -8.24
N GLY A 126 9.12 -14.25 -7.78
CA GLY A 126 7.86 -14.67 -7.19
C GLY A 126 6.83 -15.10 -8.22
N LYS A 127 5.64 -15.43 -7.74
CA LYS A 127 4.48 -15.77 -8.57
C LYS A 127 3.25 -15.11 -7.99
N VAL A 128 2.44 -14.46 -8.83
CA VAL A 128 1.20 -13.83 -8.39
C VAL A 128 0.28 -14.89 -7.77
N PRO A 129 -0.12 -14.72 -6.49
CA PRO A 129 -1.06 -15.63 -5.84
C PRO A 129 -2.45 -15.60 -6.49
N GLY A 130 -3.30 -16.58 -6.19
CA GLY A 130 -4.65 -16.64 -6.74
C GLY A 130 -5.53 -15.40 -6.44
N TRP A 131 -5.28 -14.76 -5.32
CA TRP A 131 -5.95 -13.51 -4.91
C TRP A 131 -5.21 -12.23 -5.33
N GLY A 132 -4.07 -12.36 -6.00
CA GLY A 132 -3.10 -11.30 -6.15
C GLY A 132 -2.27 -11.10 -4.88
N TYR A 133 -1.29 -10.20 -4.94
CA TYR A 133 -0.57 -9.79 -3.72
C TYR A 133 -1.48 -8.91 -2.85
N THR A 134 -1.60 -9.27 -1.57
CA THR A 134 -2.49 -8.59 -0.60
C THR A 134 -1.75 -8.08 0.62
N GLU A 135 -0.48 -8.43 0.78
CA GLU A 135 0.33 -7.99 1.91
C GLU A 135 0.59 -6.48 1.86
N SER A 136 0.63 -5.86 3.02
CA SER A 136 1.18 -4.52 3.20
C SER A 136 2.63 -4.67 3.64
N VAL A 137 3.58 -4.17 2.83
CA VAL A 137 5.01 -4.37 3.12
C VAL A 137 5.41 -3.81 4.48
N LEU A 138 6.27 -4.53 5.21
CA LEU A 138 6.84 -4.05 6.46
C LEU A 138 8.06 -3.16 6.16
N VAL A 139 8.13 -2.00 6.81
CA VAL A 139 9.31 -1.15 6.76
C VAL A 139 9.94 -1.06 8.15
N ASP A 140 11.14 -1.58 8.29
CA ASP A 140 11.87 -1.65 9.56
C ASP A 140 13.35 -1.38 9.36
N GLU A 141 13.94 -0.53 10.19
CA GLU A 141 15.37 -0.18 10.21
C GLU A 141 15.96 0.07 8.81
N GLY A 142 15.24 0.79 7.94
CA GLY A 142 15.72 1.10 6.59
C GLY A 142 15.60 -0.04 5.58
N ARG A 143 14.88 -1.09 5.93
CA ARG A 143 14.57 -2.24 5.07
C ARG A 143 13.08 -2.27 4.74
N VAL A 144 12.76 -2.69 3.52
CA VAL A 144 11.39 -3.05 3.11
C VAL A 144 11.35 -4.57 3.00
N ILE A 145 10.54 -5.20 3.84
CA ILE A 145 10.37 -6.65 3.86
C ILE A 145 9.07 -6.99 3.14
N CYS A 146 9.17 -7.87 2.16
CA CYS A 146 8.07 -8.32 1.31
C CYS A 146 8.14 -9.83 1.06
N THR A 147 7.04 -10.40 0.58
CA THR A 147 6.87 -11.83 0.36
C THR A 147 6.64 -12.13 -1.13
N PRO A 148 7.68 -12.11 -1.99
CA PRO A 148 7.54 -12.53 -3.39
C PRO A 148 7.05 -13.97 -3.50
N GLY A 149 7.48 -14.82 -2.57
CA GLY A 149 7.26 -16.26 -2.60
C GLY A 149 8.15 -16.97 -3.62
N GLY A 150 8.28 -18.29 -3.49
CA GLY A 150 8.94 -19.15 -4.47
C GLY A 150 10.39 -19.50 -4.16
N SER A 151 10.99 -20.28 -5.06
CA SER A 151 12.31 -20.92 -4.86
C SER A 151 13.48 -19.96 -4.71
N SER A 152 13.31 -18.70 -5.10
CA SER A 152 14.34 -17.66 -4.90
C SER A 152 14.34 -17.05 -3.50
N GLY A 153 13.51 -17.57 -2.60
CA GLY A 153 13.28 -17.10 -1.24
C GLY A 153 11.89 -16.49 -1.08
N ALA A 154 11.10 -17.04 -0.15
CA ALA A 154 9.74 -16.57 0.10
C ALA A 154 9.74 -15.14 0.66
N LEU A 155 10.68 -14.83 1.55
CA LEU A 155 10.87 -13.48 2.11
C LEU A 155 12.07 -12.79 1.46
N THR A 156 11.91 -11.51 1.18
CA THR A 156 12.97 -10.66 0.64
C THR A 156 13.00 -9.34 1.39
N ALA A 157 14.19 -8.89 1.77
CA ALA A 157 14.41 -7.53 2.26
C ALA A 157 15.09 -6.69 1.18
N LEU A 158 14.55 -5.52 0.95
CA LEU A 158 15.06 -4.50 0.05
C LEU A 158 15.58 -3.32 0.87
N ASP A 159 16.60 -2.64 0.37
CA ASP A 159 17.01 -1.34 0.90
C ASP A 159 15.91 -0.32 0.66
N ALA A 160 15.42 0.30 1.73
CA ALA A 160 14.30 1.24 1.65
C ALA A 160 14.59 2.50 0.83
N LYS A 161 15.87 2.84 0.61
CA LYS A 161 16.27 4.02 -0.17
C LYS A 161 16.37 3.74 -1.66
N THR A 162 16.82 2.54 -2.02
CA THR A 162 17.21 2.21 -3.40
C THR A 162 16.39 1.11 -4.05
N GLY A 163 15.66 0.28 -3.26
CA GLY A 163 14.97 -0.91 -3.75
C GLY A 163 15.88 -2.11 -4.03
N ASN A 164 17.18 -2.00 -3.78
CA ASN A 164 18.12 -3.09 -3.99
C ASN A 164 17.89 -4.22 -2.99
N VAL A 165 18.02 -5.47 -3.45
CA VAL A 165 17.93 -6.65 -2.58
C VAL A 165 19.10 -6.67 -1.59
N LEU A 166 18.77 -6.73 -0.30
CA LEU A 166 19.75 -6.89 0.78
C LEU A 166 19.93 -8.35 1.16
N TRP A 167 18.84 -9.08 1.28
CA TRP A 167 18.85 -10.52 1.55
C TRP A 167 17.53 -11.18 1.10
N ARG A 168 17.59 -12.51 0.99
CA ARG A 168 16.43 -13.39 0.74
C ARG A 168 16.47 -14.56 1.71
N SER A 169 15.31 -15.08 2.09
CA SER A 169 15.25 -16.35 2.84
C SER A 169 15.84 -17.48 2.00
N LYS A 170 16.61 -18.39 2.64
CA LYS A 170 17.22 -19.53 1.96
C LYS A 170 16.43 -20.82 2.15
N GLU A 171 15.93 -21.02 3.37
CA GLU A 171 15.22 -22.24 3.75
C GLU A 171 13.72 -22.11 3.59
N PHE A 172 13.20 -20.90 3.74
CA PHE A 172 11.79 -20.60 3.52
C PHE A 172 11.56 -20.19 2.06
N THR A 173 10.98 -21.11 1.26
CA THR A 173 10.83 -20.99 -0.21
C THR A 173 9.40 -21.26 -0.67
N ASP A 174 8.43 -21.20 0.23
CA ASP A 174 7.02 -21.40 -0.10
C ASP A 174 6.49 -20.34 -1.07
N PRO A 175 5.48 -20.67 -1.88
CA PRO A 175 4.81 -19.65 -2.70
C PRO A 175 4.06 -18.67 -1.81
N ALA A 176 3.95 -17.42 -2.25
CA ALA A 176 3.09 -16.45 -1.59
C ALA A 176 1.62 -16.92 -1.68
N GLN A 177 0.88 -16.75 -0.58
CA GLN A 177 -0.53 -17.14 -0.50
C GLN A 177 -1.44 -15.93 -0.66
N TYR A 178 -1.03 -14.79 -0.07
CA TYR A 178 -1.80 -13.55 -0.02
C TYR A 178 -0.90 -12.34 -0.22
#